data_49a048cddd4bf3b43216d5011a42ace0
#
_entry.id   49a048cddd4bf3b43216d5011a42ace0
#
_cell.length_a   1.000
_cell.length_b   1.000
_cell.length_c   1.000
_cell.angle_alpha   90.00
_cell.angle_beta   90.00
_cell.angle_gamma   90.00
#
_symmetry.space_group_name_H-M   'P 1'
#
loop_
_entity.id
_entity.type
_entity.pdbx_description
1 polymer ?
#
loop_
_entity_poly.entity_id
_entity_poly.type
_entity_poly.pdbx_seq_one_letter_code
_entity_poly.pdbx_strand_id
1 'polypeptide(L)'
;MNKTIFITGAAKRIGKDIALTFSDLGWNIIIHYNSSKKEADELAAQINSKNPDTAKIVQGNLDIADDVKRVLTEVEEMFPSICLLYTSDAADE
;
A
#
# COMPACT_ATOMS: atom_id res chain seq x y z
N MET A 1 11.91 15.27 3.95
CA MET A 1 11.39 14.58 2.77
C MET A 1 10.83 13.23 3.19
N ASN A 2 9.61 12.95 2.84
CA ASN A 2 8.97 11.70 3.28
C ASN A 2 9.34 10.55 2.36
N LYS A 3 9.70 9.44 2.97
CA LYS A 3 9.94 8.20 2.23
C LYS A 3 8.63 7.47 2.01
N THR A 4 8.57 6.66 0.98
CA THR A 4 7.36 5.93 0.61
C THR A 4 7.66 4.44 0.50
N ILE A 5 6.78 3.63 1.08
CA ILE A 5 6.83 2.17 0.91
C ILE A 5 5.56 1.72 0.20
N PHE A 6 5.73 0.85 -0.78
CA PHE A 6 4.64 0.20 -1.49
C PHE A 6 4.56 -1.24 -1.01
N ILE A 7 3.42 -1.61 -0.44
CA ILE A 7 3.24 -2.93 0.18
C ILE A 7 2.13 -3.68 -0.54
N THR A 8 2.47 -4.79 -1.20
CA THR A 8 1.46 -5.65 -1.79
C THR A 8 0.85 -6.53 -0.70
N GLY A 9 -0.46 -6.71 -0.75
CA GLY A 9 -1.17 -7.49 0.26
C GLY A 9 -1.16 -6.85 1.63
N ALA A 10 -1.07 -5.51 1.68
CA ALA A 10 -0.87 -4.79 2.94
C ALA A 10 -2.08 -4.80 3.84
N ALA A 11 -3.26 -5.14 3.31
CA ALA A 11 -4.49 -5.07 4.09
C ALA A 11 -4.60 -6.17 5.14
N LYS A 12 -3.77 -7.18 5.08
CA LYS A 12 -3.89 -8.34 5.97
C LYS A 12 -2.58 -8.70 6.66
N ARG A 13 -2.70 -9.15 7.90
CA ARG A 13 -1.63 -9.79 8.68
C ARG A 13 -0.31 -9.04 8.66
N ILE A 14 0.73 -9.70 8.15
CA ILE A 14 2.10 -9.16 8.20
C ILE A 14 2.20 -7.86 7.41
N GLY A 15 1.52 -7.77 6.26
CA GLY A 15 1.51 -6.53 5.48
C GLY A 15 0.94 -5.37 6.27
N LYS A 16 -0.14 -5.60 7.02
CA LYS A 16 -0.73 -4.58 7.89
C LYS A 16 0.25 -4.14 8.97
N ASP A 17 0.91 -5.09 9.62
CA ASP A 17 1.88 -4.77 10.67
C ASP A 17 3.05 -3.95 10.12
N ILE A 18 3.53 -4.30 8.94
CA ILE A 18 4.60 -3.56 8.29
C ILE A 18 4.14 -2.14 7.94
N ALA A 19 2.92 -2.00 7.42
CA ALA A 19 2.38 -0.69 7.11
C ALA A 19 2.31 0.20 8.34
N LEU A 20 1.83 -0.34 9.45
CA LEU A 20 1.71 0.43 10.69
C LEU A 20 3.09 0.81 11.23
N THR A 21 4.06 -0.08 11.14
CA THR A 21 5.42 0.19 11.59
C THR A 21 6.05 1.33 10.79
N PHE A 22 5.94 1.29 9.46
CA PHE A 22 6.50 2.35 8.63
C PHE A 22 5.74 3.65 8.78
N SER A 23 4.42 3.57 9.03
CA SER A 23 3.65 4.77 9.33
C SER A 23 4.16 5.45 10.60
N ASP A 24 4.47 4.68 11.63
CA ASP A 24 5.02 5.23 12.87
C ASP A 24 6.37 5.88 12.65
N LEU A 25 7.11 5.45 11.63
CA LEU A 25 8.39 6.06 11.26
C LEU A 25 8.22 7.30 10.38
N GLY A 26 7.00 7.68 10.06
CA GLY A 26 6.73 8.86 9.25
C GLY A 26 6.73 8.64 7.75
N TRP A 27 6.71 7.40 7.30
CA TRP A 27 6.71 7.08 5.87
C TRP A 27 5.33 7.25 5.26
N ASN A 28 5.30 7.55 3.97
CA ASN A 28 4.08 7.41 3.17
C ASN A 28 3.86 5.92 2.86
N ILE A 29 2.60 5.49 2.88
CA ILE A 29 2.26 4.08 2.70
C ILE A 29 1.33 3.95 1.50
N ILE A 30 1.68 3.09 0.55
CA ILE A 30 0.78 2.70 -0.53
C ILE A 30 0.33 1.27 -0.25
N ILE A 31 -0.95 1.10 -0.06
CA ILE A 31 -1.57 -0.18 0.32
C ILE A 31 -2.18 -0.79 -0.93
N HIS A 32 -1.57 -1.89 -1.38
CA HIS A 32 -2.12 -2.65 -2.50
C HIS A 32 -3.07 -3.72 -1.97
N TYR A 33 -4.18 -3.92 -2.67
CA TYR A 33 -5.10 -5.02 -2.40
C TYR A 33 -5.68 -5.54 -3.71
N ASN A 34 -6.16 -6.79 -3.69
CA ASN A 34 -6.88 -7.35 -4.83
C ASN A 34 -8.39 -7.34 -4.56
N SER A 35 -8.83 -8.04 -3.52
CA SER A 35 -10.26 -8.15 -3.20
C SER A 35 -10.62 -7.63 -1.81
N SER A 36 -9.65 -7.28 -0.98
CA SER A 36 -9.86 -6.89 0.41
C SER A 36 -10.04 -5.37 0.55
N LYS A 37 -10.98 -4.79 -0.20
CA LYS A 37 -11.16 -3.34 -0.21
C LYS A 37 -11.51 -2.79 1.16
N LYS A 38 -12.39 -3.46 1.89
CA LYS A 38 -12.82 -2.99 3.21
C LYS A 38 -11.63 -2.90 4.16
N GLU A 39 -10.81 -3.93 4.19
CA GLU A 39 -9.64 -3.96 5.06
C GLU A 39 -8.61 -2.91 4.65
N ALA A 40 -8.42 -2.72 3.34
CA ALA A 40 -7.52 -1.69 2.84
C ALA A 40 -8.01 -0.29 3.21
N ASP A 41 -9.30 -0.03 3.05
CA ASP A 41 -9.89 1.26 3.45
C ASP A 41 -9.73 1.51 4.94
N GLU A 42 -9.97 0.49 5.76
CA GLU A 42 -9.85 0.61 7.21
C GLU A 42 -8.39 0.89 7.62
N LEU A 43 -7.45 0.21 7.01
CA LEU A 43 -6.04 0.44 7.31
C LEU A 43 -5.61 1.85 6.91
N ALA A 44 -6.00 2.29 5.73
CA ALA A 44 -5.68 3.64 5.27
C ALA A 44 -6.30 4.68 6.19
N ALA A 45 -7.55 4.49 6.62
CA ALA A 45 -8.21 5.41 7.55
C ALA A 45 -7.48 5.46 8.88
N GLN A 46 -7.05 4.31 9.39
CA GLN A 46 -6.32 4.23 10.64
C GLN A 46 -5.00 5.00 10.56
N ILE A 47 -4.27 4.84 9.46
CA ILE A 47 -3.00 5.54 9.27
C ILE A 47 -3.23 7.04 9.10
N ASN A 48 -4.20 7.41 8.28
CA ASN A 48 -4.46 8.83 7.99
C ASN A 48 -5.03 9.58 9.20
N SER A 49 -5.61 8.86 10.16
CA SER A 49 -6.08 9.51 11.38
C SER A 49 -4.93 10.01 12.24
N LYS A 50 -3.77 9.38 12.14
CA LYS A 50 -2.56 9.81 12.87
C LYS A 50 -1.67 10.69 12.02
N ASN A 51 -1.50 10.32 10.74
CA ASN A 51 -0.62 11.02 9.80
C ASN A 51 -1.43 11.33 8.54
N PRO A 52 -2.12 12.48 8.51
CA PRO A 52 -3.03 12.78 7.40
C PRO A 52 -2.34 12.76 6.03
N ASP A 53 -3.04 12.21 5.05
CA ASP A 53 -2.62 12.15 3.64
C ASP A 53 -1.35 11.32 3.41
N THR A 54 -1.02 10.40 4.29
CA THR A 54 0.16 9.57 4.12
C THR A 54 -0.15 8.16 3.62
N ALA A 55 -1.41 7.72 3.69
CA ALA A 55 -1.78 6.38 3.24
C ALA A 55 -2.71 6.48 2.04
N LYS A 56 -2.37 5.75 0.99
CA LYS A 56 -3.18 5.63 -0.23
C LYS A 56 -3.42 4.16 -0.50
N ILE A 57 -4.53 3.86 -1.20
CA ILE A 57 -4.83 2.48 -1.58
C ILE A 57 -4.80 2.35 -3.10
N VAL A 58 -4.44 1.16 -3.56
CA VAL A 58 -4.47 0.84 -4.99
C VAL A 58 -4.94 -0.60 -5.16
N GLN A 59 -5.85 -0.80 -6.11
CA GLN A 59 -6.43 -2.11 -6.38
C GLN A 59 -5.84 -2.69 -7.66
N GLY A 60 -5.55 -3.98 -7.65
CA GLY A 60 -5.15 -4.66 -8.88
C GLY A 60 -4.85 -6.12 -8.61
N ASN A 61 -5.08 -6.95 -9.62
CA ASN A 61 -4.71 -8.35 -9.59
C ASN A 61 -3.33 -8.49 -10.22
N LEU A 62 -2.32 -8.73 -9.39
CA LEU A 62 -0.93 -8.78 -9.85
C LEU A 62 -0.60 -10.00 -10.70
N ASP A 63 -1.55 -10.94 -10.86
CA ASP A 63 -1.40 -12.04 -11.81
C ASP A 63 -1.76 -11.62 -13.24
N ILE A 64 -2.32 -10.43 -13.42
CA ILE A 64 -2.74 -9.90 -14.72
C ILE A 64 -1.78 -8.79 -15.13
N ALA A 65 -1.11 -8.97 -16.27
CA ALA A 65 -0.06 -8.03 -16.70
C ALA A 65 -0.58 -6.60 -16.87
N ASP A 66 -1.78 -6.44 -17.42
CA ASP A 66 -2.36 -5.10 -17.61
C ASP A 66 -2.64 -4.42 -16.28
N ASP A 67 -3.08 -5.18 -15.27
CA ASP A 67 -3.29 -4.64 -13.93
C ASP A 67 -1.98 -4.20 -13.31
N VAL A 68 -0.90 -4.98 -13.49
CA VAL A 68 0.41 -4.61 -12.98
C VAL A 68 0.86 -3.26 -13.54
N LYS A 69 0.71 -3.08 -14.86
CA LYS A 69 1.09 -1.82 -15.50
C LYS A 69 0.27 -0.65 -14.96
N ARG A 70 -1.04 -0.84 -14.82
CA ARG A 70 -1.91 0.21 -14.29
C ARG A 70 -1.55 0.56 -12.84
N VAL A 71 -1.34 -0.45 -12.01
CA VAL A 71 -0.98 -0.24 -10.62
C VAL A 71 0.33 0.55 -10.51
N LEU A 72 1.34 0.18 -11.28
CA LEU A 72 2.62 0.89 -11.24
C LEU A 72 2.47 2.35 -11.66
N THR A 73 1.64 2.62 -12.68
CA THR A 73 1.38 3.98 -13.12
C THR A 73 0.68 4.78 -12.03
N GLU A 74 -0.35 4.21 -11.39
CA GLU A 74 -1.08 4.89 -10.32
C GLU A 74 -0.16 5.18 -9.12
N VAL A 75 0.69 4.23 -8.78
CA VAL A 75 1.61 4.38 -7.66
C VAL A 75 2.59 5.52 -7.91
N GLU A 76 3.12 5.61 -9.13
CA GLU A 76 4.04 6.69 -9.47
C GLU A 76 3.37 8.05 -9.39
N GLU A 77 2.08 8.13 -9.73
CA GLU A 77 1.34 9.38 -9.65
C GLU A 77 1.03 9.77 -8.21
N MET A 78 0.82 8.79 -7.35
CA MET A 78 0.54 9.06 -5.94
C MET A 78 1.76 9.62 -5.22
N PHE A 79 2.89 8.95 -5.35
CA PHE A 79 4.14 9.33 -4.71
C PHE A 79 5.29 9.05 -5.67
N PRO A 80 5.85 10.10 -6.28
CA PRO A 80 6.86 9.93 -7.34
C PRO A 80 8.13 9.17 -6.95
N SER A 81 8.44 9.15 -5.65
CA SER A 81 9.68 8.50 -5.19
C SER A 81 9.36 7.38 -4.23
N ILE A 82 9.38 6.14 -4.73
CA ILE A 82 9.20 4.97 -3.87
C ILE A 82 10.58 4.52 -3.40
N CYS A 83 10.76 4.50 -2.08
CA CYS A 83 12.04 4.12 -1.49
C CYS A 83 12.13 2.64 -1.20
N LEU A 84 11.00 1.97 -1.01
CA LEU A 84 11.00 0.56 -0.63
C LEU A 84 9.76 -0.12 -1.16
N LEU A 85 9.94 -1.33 -1.70
CA LEU A 85 8.86 -2.19 -2.15
C LEU A 85 8.87 -3.44 -1.29
N TYR A 86 7.75 -3.73 -0.66
CA TYR A 86 7.55 -4.98 0.05
C TYR A 86 6.48 -5.80 -0.66
N THR A 87 6.81 -7.04 -1.00
CA THR A 87 5.87 -7.95 -1.63
C THR A 87 5.58 -9.11 -0.69
N SER A 88 4.30 -9.40 -0.50
CA SER A 88 3.88 -10.53 0.30
C SER A 88 3.86 -11.79 -0.57
N ASP A 89 4.29 -12.92 0.00
CA ASP A 89 4.20 -14.21 -0.68
C ASP A 89 2.77 -14.73 -0.71
N ALA A 90 1.91 -14.22 0.16
CA ALA A 90 0.50 -14.58 0.16
C ALA A 90 -0.19 -13.81 -0.95
N ALA A 91 -0.43 -14.46 -2.07
CA ALA A 91 -0.91 -13.79 -3.27
C ALA A 91 -2.42 -13.55 -3.29
N ASP A 92 -3.14 -14.07 -2.35
CA ASP A 92 -4.61 -14.13 -2.42
C ASP A 92 -5.25 -13.10 -1.50
N GLU A 93 -5.05 -11.87 -1.82
CA GLU A 93 -5.66 -10.78 -1.04
C GLU A 93 -7.10 -10.52 -1.46
#